data_5e1a4e81fd7ec741f6d18730349b9c66
#
_entry.id   5e1a4e81fd7ec741f6d18730349b9c66
#
_cell.length_a   1.000
_cell.length_b   1.000
_cell.length_c   1.000
_cell.angle_alpha   90.00
_cell.angle_beta   90.00
_cell.angle_gamma   90.00
#
_symmetry.space_group_name_H-M   'P 1'
#
loop_
_entity.id
_entity.type
_entity.pdbx_description
1 polymer ?
#
loop_
_entity_poly.entity_id
_entity_poly.type
_entity_poly.pdbx_seq_one_letter_code
_entity_poly.pdbx_strand_id
1 'polypeptide(L)'
;MALFLKLKYTIYLIFKFDQEAGMNEWQKSDWREKPRVQMPDYLDAEALEKVEGQLSNYPPLVFAGEARSLKSKLAAASKGDAFLLQGGDCAESFEQFSADGIRDTFKVMLQMAMVLTYGAKVPVVKVGRMAGQFAKPRSAPTEIVSEVELPSYRGDIINELAFTKDARIPNPNKMLQAYTQAAATLNLLRAFSKGGYADVHLVHGWTLGFIEGEKASKYREMANRISDALDFMKAAGLNSHVSNELRTVDFYTSHEGLLLEYEEALTRLDSTSGKWLAGSGHMIWIGDRTRQPEGAHVDYCSGVLNPIGLKCGPTMSEDDLKKLLDKLNPENEAGRLTLIARFGAGGVGEHLPRLIKVVQEHGSNVLWTCDPMHGNTIKSSSGYKTRPFDSVLKEVREFFQIHSAEGTIPGGVHFEMTGQDVTECTGGVRAVTDENLSDRYHTACDPRLNASQSLELAFLVAEELVACRNGNIEHQAAV
;
A
#
# COMPACT_ATOMS: atom_id res chain seq x y z
N MET A 1 -11.53 -60.20 -8.71
CA MET A 1 -10.88 -59.69 -9.95
C MET A 1 -11.70 -58.57 -10.64
N ALA A 2 -12.99 -58.71 -10.83
CA ALA A 2 -13.81 -57.69 -11.49
C ALA A 2 -13.92 -56.35 -10.75
N LEU A 3 -13.91 -56.34 -9.41
CA LEU A 3 -13.99 -55.12 -8.60
C LEU A 3 -12.69 -54.30 -8.65
N PHE A 4 -11.55 -54.96 -8.72
CA PHE A 4 -10.23 -54.33 -8.86
C PHE A 4 -10.01 -53.68 -10.24
N LEU A 5 -10.59 -54.25 -11.29
CA LEU A 5 -10.56 -53.70 -12.63
C LEU A 5 -11.47 -52.46 -12.76
N LYS A 6 -12.65 -52.49 -12.14
CA LYS A 6 -13.53 -51.34 -12.09
C LYS A 6 -12.90 -50.15 -11.32
N LEU A 7 -12.24 -50.41 -10.19
CA LEU A 7 -11.58 -49.34 -9.41
C LEU A 7 -10.38 -48.74 -10.18
N LYS A 8 -9.58 -49.56 -10.85
CA LYS A 8 -8.51 -49.06 -11.73
C LYS A 8 -9.03 -48.25 -12.91
N TYR A 9 -10.15 -48.65 -13.51
CA TYR A 9 -10.76 -47.94 -14.64
C TYR A 9 -11.40 -46.61 -14.19
N THR A 10 -12.01 -46.55 -13.01
CA THR A 10 -12.57 -45.35 -12.41
C THR A 10 -11.45 -44.38 -12.03
N ILE A 11 -10.36 -44.84 -11.43
CA ILE A 11 -9.19 -44.03 -11.10
C ILE A 11 -8.52 -43.52 -12.39
N TYR A 12 -8.38 -44.36 -13.42
CA TYR A 12 -7.85 -43.95 -14.73
C TYR A 12 -8.73 -42.93 -15.43
N LEU A 13 -10.07 -43.03 -15.35
CA LEU A 13 -11.01 -42.05 -15.87
C LEU A 13 -10.98 -40.74 -15.09
N ILE A 14 -10.83 -40.78 -13.78
CA ILE A 14 -10.66 -39.56 -12.95
C ILE A 14 -9.35 -38.86 -13.34
N PHE A 15 -8.24 -39.57 -13.45
CA PHE A 15 -6.95 -39.01 -13.91
C PHE A 15 -7.00 -38.54 -15.37
N LYS A 16 -7.79 -39.18 -16.22
CA LYS A 16 -7.93 -38.76 -17.64
C LYS A 16 -8.87 -37.57 -17.80
N PHE A 17 -9.91 -37.44 -16.97
CA PHE A 17 -10.75 -36.24 -16.91
C PHE A 17 -10.00 -35.01 -16.38
N ASP A 18 -9.07 -35.18 -15.42
CA ASP A 18 -8.19 -34.10 -14.96
C ASP A 18 -7.16 -33.67 -16.04
N GLN A 19 -6.80 -34.57 -16.98
CA GLN A 19 -5.90 -34.21 -18.10
C GLN A 19 -6.62 -33.62 -19.32
N GLU A 20 -7.91 -33.83 -19.48
CA GLU A 20 -8.69 -33.26 -20.61
C GLU A 20 -9.42 -31.94 -20.24
N ALA A 21 -9.48 -31.57 -18.97
CA ALA A 21 -9.82 -30.22 -18.51
C ALA A 21 -8.59 -29.30 -18.51
N GLY A 22 -7.87 -29.26 -19.65
CA GLY A 22 -6.71 -28.40 -19.86
C GLY A 22 -7.08 -26.92 -19.97
N MET A 23 -7.60 -26.31 -18.90
CA MET A 23 -7.31 -24.93 -18.61
C MET A 23 -5.87 -24.93 -18.08
N ASN A 24 -4.95 -24.33 -18.83
CA ASN A 24 -3.57 -24.13 -18.40
C ASN A 24 -3.62 -23.52 -16.99
N GLU A 25 -3.25 -24.30 -15.98
CA GLU A 25 -3.15 -23.80 -14.61
C GLU A 25 -2.12 -22.67 -14.61
N TRP A 26 -2.49 -21.49 -14.09
CA TRP A 26 -1.63 -20.32 -14.05
C TRP A 26 -0.27 -20.64 -13.43
N GLN A 27 0.81 -20.24 -14.10
CA GLN A 27 2.17 -20.37 -13.65
C GLN A 27 2.78 -19.00 -13.36
N LYS A 28 3.67 -18.93 -12.36
CA LYS A 28 4.30 -17.67 -11.95
C LYS A 28 5.08 -16.93 -13.05
N SER A 29 5.38 -17.61 -14.16
CA SER A 29 6.11 -17.10 -15.33
C SER A 29 5.22 -16.70 -16.51
N ASP A 30 3.90 -16.92 -16.47
CA ASP A 30 2.98 -16.67 -17.59
C ASP A 30 2.96 -15.21 -18.04
N TRP A 31 3.23 -14.30 -17.13
CA TRP A 31 3.37 -12.88 -17.42
C TRP A 31 4.47 -12.56 -18.45
N ARG A 32 5.47 -13.44 -18.61
CA ARG A 32 6.58 -13.23 -19.57
C ARG A 32 6.11 -13.23 -21.02
N GLU A 33 4.97 -13.89 -21.29
CA GLU A 33 4.33 -13.94 -22.61
C GLU A 33 3.33 -12.79 -22.82
N LYS A 34 3.14 -11.90 -21.84
CA LYS A 34 2.20 -10.78 -21.90
C LYS A 34 2.92 -9.47 -22.26
N PRO A 35 2.19 -8.48 -22.80
CA PRO A 35 2.73 -7.14 -22.99
C PRO A 35 3.20 -6.54 -21.68
N ARG A 36 4.47 -6.14 -21.61
CA ARG A 36 5.08 -5.54 -20.43
C ARG A 36 5.43 -4.08 -20.69
N VAL A 37 5.12 -3.25 -19.70
CA VAL A 37 5.39 -1.81 -19.73
C VAL A 37 6.05 -1.40 -18.42
N GLN A 38 6.77 -0.29 -18.43
CA GLN A 38 7.42 0.27 -17.24
C GLN A 38 8.53 -0.62 -16.61
N MET A 39 8.86 -1.74 -17.19
CA MET A 39 9.98 -2.59 -16.75
C MET A 39 11.28 -2.19 -17.46
N PRO A 40 12.44 -2.45 -16.85
CA PRO A 40 13.72 -2.18 -17.50
C PRO A 40 14.06 -3.26 -18.53
N ASP A 41 14.89 -2.88 -19.52
CA ASP A 41 15.59 -3.84 -20.37
C ASP A 41 17.00 -4.06 -19.78
N TYR A 42 17.27 -5.28 -19.31
CA TYR A 42 18.57 -5.66 -18.82
C TYR A 42 19.47 -6.08 -19.99
N LEU A 43 20.61 -5.41 -20.15
CA LEU A 43 21.56 -5.69 -21.25
C LEU A 43 22.30 -7.03 -21.04
N ASP A 44 22.47 -7.45 -19.80
CA ASP A 44 23.14 -8.69 -19.41
C ASP A 44 22.09 -9.72 -18.93
N ALA A 45 21.62 -10.54 -19.86
CA ALA A 45 20.63 -11.57 -19.59
C ALA A 45 21.17 -12.70 -18.70
N GLU A 46 22.46 -13.02 -18.77
CA GLU A 46 23.11 -14.04 -17.94
C GLU A 46 23.20 -13.57 -16.47
N ALA A 47 23.54 -12.31 -16.25
CA ALA A 47 23.53 -11.73 -14.91
C ALA A 47 22.09 -11.68 -14.33
N LEU A 48 21.09 -11.39 -15.14
CA LEU A 48 19.67 -11.42 -14.71
C LEU A 48 19.27 -12.83 -14.29
N GLU A 49 19.48 -13.84 -15.13
CA GLU A 49 19.14 -15.25 -14.83
C GLU A 49 19.84 -15.74 -13.55
N LYS A 50 21.10 -15.39 -13.37
CA LYS A 50 21.85 -15.72 -12.16
C LYS A 50 21.24 -15.09 -10.90
N VAL A 51 20.83 -13.84 -10.96
CA VAL A 51 20.20 -13.12 -9.83
C VAL A 51 18.81 -13.69 -9.53
N GLU A 52 17.98 -13.95 -10.54
CA GLU A 52 16.68 -14.62 -10.39
C GLU A 52 16.84 -16.01 -9.75
N GLY A 53 17.80 -16.80 -10.22
CA GLY A 53 18.12 -18.11 -9.65
C GLY A 53 18.58 -18.01 -8.19
N GLN A 54 19.37 -17.00 -7.82
CA GLN A 54 19.81 -16.78 -6.45
C GLN A 54 18.65 -16.38 -5.53
N LEU A 55 17.80 -15.44 -5.95
CA LEU A 55 16.61 -15.00 -5.20
C LEU A 55 15.59 -16.13 -5.03
N SER A 56 15.46 -17.00 -6.03
CA SER A 56 14.58 -18.16 -5.97
C SER A 56 14.98 -19.17 -4.88
N ASN A 57 16.25 -19.18 -4.47
CA ASN A 57 16.76 -20.00 -3.37
C ASN A 57 16.72 -19.27 -2.01
N TYR A 58 16.44 -17.97 -1.97
CA TYR A 58 16.33 -17.24 -0.72
C TYR A 58 14.98 -17.49 -0.03
N PRO A 59 14.90 -17.38 1.32
CA PRO A 59 13.62 -17.42 2.02
C PRO A 59 12.66 -16.35 1.51
N PRO A 60 11.34 -16.62 1.43
CA PRO A 60 10.39 -15.55 1.17
C PRO A 60 10.41 -14.55 2.32
N LEU A 61 10.16 -13.28 2.03
CA LEU A 61 10.13 -12.19 3.02
C LEU A 61 8.89 -12.25 3.92
N VAL A 62 7.79 -12.80 3.37
CA VAL A 62 6.51 -12.97 4.07
C VAL A 62 5.95 -14.38 3.85
N PHE A 63 5.02 -14.81 4.70
CA PHE A 63 4.40 -16.13 4.64
C PHE A 63 2.92 -16.07 4.30
N ALA A 64 2.40 -17.13 3.70
CA ALA A 64 1.01 -17.23 3.28
C ALA A 64 0.00 -17.00 4.43
N GLY A 65 0.33 -17.42 5.66
CA GLY A 65 -0.48 -17.17 6.84
C GLY A 65 -0.64 -15.67 7.15
N GLU A 66 0.43 -14.88 7.00
CA GLU A 66 0.38 -13.43 7.19
C GLU A 66 -0.46 -12.77 6.10
N ALA A 67 -0.32 -13.18 4.83
CA ALA A 67 -1.12 -12.66 3.72
C ALA A 67 -2.61 -13.00 3.88
N ARG A 68 -2.95 -14.24 4.31
CA ARG A 68 -4.35 -14.61 4.63
C ARG A 68 -4.92 -13.80 5.80
N SER A 69 -4.12 -13.56 6.85
CA SER A 69 -4.53 -12.71 7.98
C SER A 69 -4.82 -11.28 7.52
N LEU A 70 -3.94 -10.70 6.68
CA LEU A 70 -4.19 -9.38 6.11
C LEU A 70 -5.47 -9.37 5.26
N LYS A 71 -5.67 -10.37 4.37
CA LYS A 71 -6.86 -10.47 3.53
C LYS A 71 -8.15 -10.50 4.35
N SER A 72 -8.20 -11.24 5.45
CA SER A 72 -9.34 -11.25 6.37
C SER A 72 -9.61 -9.88 6.98
N LYS A 73 -8.58 -9.13 7.35
CA LYS A 73 -8.72 -7.77 7.89
C LYS A 73 -9.17 -6.76 6.84
N LEU A 74 -8.69 -6.88 5.61
CA LEU A 74 -9.16 -6.05 4.49
C LEU A 74 -10.62 -6.38 4.13
N ALA A 75 -11.05 -7.64 4.29
CA ALA A 75 -12.45 -8.02 4.17
C ALA A 75 -13.34 -7.37 5.24
N ALA A 76 -12.84 -7.21 6.46
CA ALA A 76 -13.54 -6.44 7.49
C ALA A 76 -13.58 -4.94 7.13
N ALA A 77 -12.48 -4.39 6.59
CA ALA A 77 -12.44 -2.98 6.17
C ALA A 77 -13.40 -2.69 5.02
N SER A 78 -13.61 -3.62 4.06
CA SER A 78 -14.57 -3.42 2.98
C SER A 78 -16.04 -3.38 3.46
N LYS A 79 -16.31 -3.87 4.66
CA LYS A 79 -17.64 -3.85 5.31
C LYS A 79 -17.80 -2.71 6.33
N GLY A 80 -16.74 -1.91 6.56
CA GLY A 80 -16.74 -0.86 7.60
C GLY A 80 -16.45 -1.37 9.02
N ASP A 81 -16.16 -2.67 9.20
CA ASP A 81 -15.80 -3.26 10.48
C ASP A 81 -14.31 -3.05 10.86
N ALA A 82 -13.52 -2.50 9.95
CA ALA A 82 -12.14 -2.04 10.14
C ALA A 82 -11.86 -0.86 9.20
N PHE A 83 -10.71 -0.21 9.37
CA PHE A 83 -10.26 0.87 8.47
C PHE A 83 -8.82 0.63 8.04
N LEU A 84 -8.50 0.76 6.75
CA LEU A 84 -7.15 0.58 6.23
C LEU A 84 -6.36 1.89 6.30
N LEU A 85 -5.23 1.87 7.02
CA LEU A 85 -4.18 2.87 6.93
C LEU A 85 -3.00 2.26 6.18
N GLN A 86 -2.82 2.65 4.92
CA GLN A 86 -1.65 2.31 4.12
C GLN A 86 -0.78 3.56 3.96
N GLY A 87 0.49 3.49 4.36
CA GLY A 87 1.36 4.66 4.32
C GLY A 87 2.84 4.32 4.41
N GLY A 88 3.68 5.24 3.94
CA GLY A 88 5.13 5.10 3.95
C GLY A 88 5.79 5.72 2.72
N ASP A 89 6.96 5.24 2.33
CA ASP A 89 7.80 5.93 1.35
C ASP A 89 7.18 5.98 -0.05
N CYS A 90 7.56 7.01 -0.79
CA CYS A 90 7.28 7.11 -2.22
C CYS A 90 8.10 6.08 -3.01
N ALA A 91 9.40 6.06 -2.77
CA ALA A 91 10.35 5.05 -3.20
C ALA A 91 11.48 4.99 -2.17
N GLU A 92 11.69 3.81 -1.58
CA GLU A 92 12.77 3.57 -0.64
C GLU A 92 14.12 3.75 -1.34
N SER A 93 15.07 4.40 -0.66
CA SER A 93 16.44 4.59 -1.14
C SER A 93 17.41 3.67 -0.38
N PHE A 94 18.33 3.06 -1.12
CA PHE A 94 19.39 2.26 -0.51
C PHE A 94 20.32 3.08 0.37
N GLU A 95 20.55 4.35 0.02
CA GLU A 95 21.40 5.26 0.76
C GLU A 95 20.73 5.73 2.07
N GLN A 96 19.42 5.96 2.06
CA GLN A 96 18.67 6.41 3.23
C GLN A 96 18.26 5.27 4.18
N PHE A 97 18.60 4.03 3.84
CA PHE A 97 18.29 2.87 4.67
C PHE A 97 18.94 2.98 6.06
N SER A 98 18.11 3.06 7.10
CA SER A 98 18.58 3.18 8.48
C SER A 98 17.57 2.65 9.49
N ALA A 99 18.06 2.19 10.64
CA ALA A 99 17.19 1.75 11.73
C ALA A 99 16.29 2.89 12.26
N ASP A 100 16.81 4.11 12.30
CA ASP A 100 16.06 5.29 12.75
C ASP A 100 14.95 5.64 11.75
N GLY A 101 15.20 5.62 10.45
CA GLY A 101 14.18 5.87 9.44
C GLY A 101 13.02 4.87 9.49
N ILE A 102 13.35 3.58 9.66
CA ILE A 102 12.35 2.52 9.81
C ILE A 102 11.53 2.72 11.10
N ARG A 103 12.22 2.97 12.24
CA ARG A 103 11.58 3.22 13.55
C ARG A 103 10.64 4.42 13.47
N ASP A 104 11.09 5.53 12.92
CA ASP A 104 10.35 6.79 12.92
C ASP A 104 9.12 6.71 12.01
N THR A 105 9.22 6.06 10.86
CA THR A 105 8.06 5.78 10.00
C THR A 105 7.05 4.85 10.69
N PHE A 106 7.52 3.78 11.33
CA PHE A 106 6.67 2.89 12.12
C PHE A 106 5.96 3.64 13.26
N LYS A 107 6.69 4.48 13.99
CA LYS A 107 6.16 5.33 15.08
C LYS A 107 5.03 6.23 14.59
N VAL A 108 5.21 6.96 13.51
CA VAL A 108 4.18 7.84 12.96
C VAL A 108 2.95 7.05 12.51
N MET A 109 3.15 5.90 11.87
CA MET A 109 2.06 5.00 11.50
C MET A 109 1.24 4.53 12.72
N LEU A 110 1.89 4.24 13.84
CA LEU A 110 1.18 3.87 15.08
C LEU A 110 0.40 5.04 15.68
N GLN A 111 0.98 6.25 15.70
CA GLN A 111 0.29 7.45 16.16
C GLN A 111 -0.95 7.76 15.30
N MET A 112 -0.82 7.70 13.97
CA MET A 112 -1.94 7.86 13.05
C MET A 112 -3.02 6.79 13.28
N ALA A 113 -2.61 5.52 13.42
CA ALA A 113 -3.55 4.42 13.66
C ALA A 113 -4.33 4.59 14.97
N MET A 114 -3.70 5.09 16.03
CA MET A 114 -4.36 5.38 17.30
C MET A 114 -5.44 6.46 17.16
N VAL A 115 -5.11 7.58 16.51
CA VAL A 115 -6.04 8.68 16.25
C VAL A 115 -7.22 8.19 15.39
N LEU A 116 -6.93 7.45 14.32
CA LEU A 116 -7.95 6.88 13.43
C LEU A 116 -8.83 5.84 14.14
N THR A 117 -8.27 4.99 14.99
CA THR A 117 -9.05 4.03 15.79
C THR A 117 -10.06 4.75 16.67
N TYR A 118 -9.65 5.85 17.29
CA TYR A 118 -10.56 6.68 18.09
C TYR A 118 -11.68 7.30 17.23
N GLY A 119 -11.34 7.87 16.06
CA GLY A 119 -12.31 8.47 15.13
C GLY A 119 -13.25 7.45 14.50
N ALA A 120 -12.72 6.40 13.94
CA ALA A 120 -13.48 5.34 13.27
C ALA A 120 -14.27 4.46 14.24
N LYS A 121 -13.80 4.29 15.49
CA LYS A 121 -14.30 3.32 16.48
C LYS A 121 -14.31 1.87 15.97
N VAL A 122 -13.42 1.56 15.05
CA VAL A 122 -13.13 0.23 14.53
C VAL A 122 -11.62 0.00 14.49
N PRO A 123 -11.15 -1.25 14.45
CA PRO A 123 -9.72 -1.55 14.31
C PRO A 123 -9.11 -0.92 13.07
N VAL A 124 -7.89 -0.39 13.18
CA VAL A 124 -7.12 0.12 12.04
C VAL A 124 -6.11 -0.93 11.59
N VAL A 125 -6.23 -1.34 10.31
CA VAL A 125 -5.30 -2.24 9.63
C VAL A 125 -4.11 -1.42 9.14
N LYS A 126 -2.92 -1.69 9.65
CA LYS A 126 -1.69 -0.93 9.34
C LYS A 126 -0.88 -1.65 8.28
N VAL A 127 -0.70 -1.01 7.13
CA VAL A 127 0.07 -1.55 5.99
C VAL A 127 1.12 -0.52 5.57
N GLY A 128 2.39 -0.82 5.82
CA GLY A 128 3.51 0.06 5.45
C GLY A 128 3.81 -0.02 3.95
N ARG A 129 4.04 1.11 3.31
CA ARG A 129 4.68 1.22 1.99
C ARG A 129 6.19 1.20 2.22
N MET A 130 6.73 0.04 2.53
CA MET A 130 8.13 -0.17 2.90
C MET A 130 8.50 -1.65 2.82
N ALA A 131 9.78 -1.94 2.89
CA ALA A 131 10.35 -3.28 2.73
C ALA A 131 10.09 -3.89 1.34
N GLY A 132 10.14 -3.06 0.29
CA GLY A 132 9.92 -3.49 -1.09
C GLY A 132 9.61 -2.35 -2.06
N GLN A 133 9.32 -1.14 -1.59
CA GLN A 133 8.97 0.00 -2.46
C GLN A 133 10.22 0.65 -3.05
N PHE A 134 11.07 -0.13 -3.76
CA PHE A 134 12.33 0.35 -4.35
C PHE A 134 12.22 0.72 -5.84
N ALA A 135 11.08 0.43 -6.49
CA ALA A 135 10.84 0.74 -7.89
C ALA A 135 9.77 1.81 -8.05
N LYS A 136 9.89 2.61 -9.11
CA LYS A 136 8.91 3.67 -9.44
C LYS A 136 8.66 3.72 -10.96
N PRO A 137 7.39 3.69 -11.41
CA PRO A 137 7.05 3.92 -12.81
C PRO A 137 7.30 5.38 -13.18
N ARG A 138 7.73 5.64 -14.41
CA ARG A 138 8.05 6.98 -14.90
C ARG A 138 7.15 7.40 -16.05
N SER A 139 6.80 8.69 -16.08
CA SER A 139 5.99 9.25 -17.18
C SER A 139 6.77 9.35 -18.48
N ALA A 140 8.09 9.56 -18.41
CA ALA A 140 9.00 9.60 -19.55
C ALA A 140 10.09 8.53 -19.40
N PRO A 141 10.49 7.87 -20.50
CA PRO A 141 11.56 6.86 -20.47
C PRO A 141 12.93 7.49 -20.20
N THR A 142 13.10 8.77 -20.50
CA THR A 142 14.34 9.54 -20.39
C THR A 142 14.14 10.82 -19.59
N GLU A 143 15.24 11.36 -19.08
CA GLU A 143 15.35 12.67 -18.43
C GLU A 143 16.40 13.50 -19.16
N ILE A 144 16.17 14.82 -19.29
CA ILE A 144 17.08 15.75 -19.93
C ILE A 144 17.59 16.74 -18.87
N VAL A 145 18.90 16.79 -18.66
CA VAL A 145 19.58 17.75 -17.78
C VAL A 145 20.72 18.38 -18.56
N SER A 146 20.77 19.70 -18.64
CA SER A 146 21.82 20.45 -19.35
C SER A 146 22.12 19.90 -20.76
N GLU A 147 21.06 19.67 -21.54
CA GLU A 147 21.09 19.14 -22.93
C GLU A 147 21.58 17.67 -23.06
N VAL A 148 21.87 16.99 -21.97
CA VAL A 148 22.19 15.56 -21.97
C VAL A 148 20.93 14.77 -21.68
N GLU A 149 20.63 13.80 -22.54
CA GLU A 149 19.49 12.89 -22.37
C GLU A 149 20.00 11.52 -21.86
N LEU A 150 19.44 11.06 -20.73
CA LEU A 150 19.75 9.75 -20.16
C LEU A 150 18.44 9.02 -19.75
N PRO A 151 18.46 7.68 -19.59
CA PRO A 151 17.33 6.94 -19.03
C PRO A 151 16.88 7.52 -17.70
N SER A 152 15.57 7.55 -17.47
CA SER A 152 14.99 8.01 -16.20
C SER A 152 15.46 7.14 -15.03
N TYR A 153 15.66 7.78 -13.86
CA TYR A 153 15.81 7.05 -12.61
C TYR A 153 14.50 6.32 -12.29
N ARG A 154 14.55 5.01 -12.10
CA ARG A 154 13.36 4.13 -11.89
C ARG A 154 13.32 3.48 -10.51
N GLY A 155 14.17 3.93 -9.60
CA GLY A 155 14.33 3.39 -8.25
C GLY A 155 15.58 2.53 -8.09
N ASP A 156 16.05 2.45 -6.86
CA ASP A 156 17.35 1.86 -6.54
C ASP A 156 17.45 0.36 -6.83
N ILE A 157 16.35 -0.35 -6.91
CA ILE A 157 16.32 -1.76 -7.35
C ILE A 157 16.66 -1.94 -8.84
N ILE A 158 16.55 -0.87 -9.65
CA ILE A 158 16.74 -0.91 -11.10
C ILE A 158 18.04 -0.21 -11.49
N ASN A 159 18.17 1.09 -11.17
CA ASN A 159 19.31 1.92 -11.55
C ASN A 159 19.64 2.95 -10.46
N GLU A 160 20.63 3.81 -10.67
CA GLU A 160 21.09 4.78 -9.66
C GLU A 160 20.58 6.19 -9.94
N LEU A 161 20.48 7.00 -8.86
CA LEU A 161 19.98 8.37 -8.93
C LEU A 161 20.97 9.30 -9.67
N ALA A 162 22.28 9.04 -9.61
CA ALA A 162 23.30 9.87 -10.26
C ALA A 162 23.02 10.02 -11.76
N PHE A 163 23.13 11.26 -12.28
CA PHE A 163 22.86 11.56 -13.68
C PHE A 163 24.11 11.32 -14.55
N THR A 164 24.51 10.04 -14.64
CA THR A 164 25.62 9.57 -15.49
C THR A 164 25.18 8.37 -16.32
N LYS A 165 25.85 8.10 -17.46
CA LYS A 165 25.50 6.97 -18.33
C LYS A 165 25.53 5.64 -17.57
N ASP A 166 26.59 5.39 -16.83
CA ASP A 166 26.79 4.11 -16.12
C ASP A 166 25.77 3.93 -14.99
N ALA A 167 25.47 4.99 -14.22
CA ALA A 167 24.48 4.97 -13.14
C ALA A 167 23.04 4.68 -13.63
N ARG A 168 22.73 5.05 -14.86
CA ARG A 168 21.39 4.89 -15.44
C ARG A 168 21.17 3.57 -16.16
N ILE A 169 22.22 2.72 -16.29
CA ILE A 169 22.08 1.36 -16.83
C ILE A 169 21.39 0.47 -15.78
N PRO A 170 20.31 -0.24 -16.12
CA PRO A 170 19.69 -1.21 -15.23
C PRO A 170 20.66 -2.32 -14.82
N ASN A 171 20.76 -2.60 -13.51
CA ASN A 171 21.67 -3.60 -12.96
C ASN A 171 20.90 -4.63 -12.14
N PRO A 172 20.80 -5.92 -12.56
CA PRO A 172 20.02 -6.92 -11.85
C PRO A 172 20.54 -7.24 -10.44
N ASN A 173 21.84 -7.04 -10.16
CA ASN A 173 22.40 -7.27 -8.82
C ASN A 173 21.77 -6.37 -7.73
N LYS A 174 21.17 -5.26 -8.10
CA LYS A 174 20.44 -4.38 -7.18
C LYS A 174 19.23 -5.06 -6.55
N MET A 175 18.63 -6.07 -7.20
CA MET A 175 17.56 -6.89 -6.62
C MET A 175 18.03 -7.66 -5.37
N LEU A 176 19.28 -8.11 -5.32
CA LEU A 176 19.85 -8.79 -4.13
C LEU A 176 20.02 -7.80 -2.95
N GLN A 177 20.42 -6.57 -3.24
CA GLN A 177 20.51 -5.51 -2.24
C GLN A 177 19.12 -5.13 -1.72
N ALA A 178 18.15 -4.96 -2.61
CA ALA A 178 16.75 -4.70 -2.26
C ALA A 178 16.18 -5.79 -1.32
N TYR A 179 16.39 -7.07 -1.67
CA TYR A 179 16.00 -8.20 -0.81
C TYR A 179 16.64 -8.11 0.58
N THR A 180 17.94 -7.83 0.64
CA THR A 180 18.66 -7.76 1.92
C THR A 180 18.13 -6.63 2.81
N GLN A 181 17.89 -5.45 2.25
CA GLN A 181 17.33 -4.32 2.99
C GLN A 181 15.86 -4.57 3.38
N ALA A 182 15.06 -5.16 2.49
CA ALA A 182 13.69 -5.55 2.80
C ALA A 182 13.62 -6.58 3.94
N ALA A 183 14.50 -7.58 3.94
CA ALA A 183 14.59 -8.58 5.01
C ALA A 183 14.97 -7.94 6.36
N ALA A 184 15.94 -7.04 6.38
CA ALA A 184 16.35 -6.31 7.58
C ALA A 184 15.23 -5.40 8.10
N THR A 185 14.54 -4.68 7.21
CA THR A 185 13.37 -3.86 7.56
C THR A 185 12.26 -4.70 8.19
N LEU A 186 11.88 -5.81 7.57
CA LEU A 186 10.83 -6.71 8.11
C LEU A 186 11.22 -7.31 9.45
N ASN A 187 12.49 -7.70 9.63
CA ASN A 187 12.97 -8.20 10.92
C ASN A 187 12.82 -7.15 12.02
N LEU A 188 13.19 -5.89 11.75
CA LEU A 188 13.08 -4.79 12.69
C LEU A 188 11.62 -4.43 12.98
N LEU A 189 10.75 -4.41 11.98
CA LEU A 189 9.31 -4.19 12.14
C LEU A 189 8.67 -5.27 13.02
N ARG A 190 9.02 -6.55 12.82
CA ARG A 190 8.53 -7.65 13.66
C ARG A 190 9.02 -7.50 15.12
N ALA A 191 10.27 -7.09 15.31
CA ALA A 191 10.81 -6.80 16.63
C ALA A 191 10.05 -5.65 17.33
N PHE A 192 9.80 -4.54 16.64
CA PHE A 192 9.04 -3.41 17.17
C PHE A 192 7.58 -3.78 17.47
N SER A 193 6.95 -4.53 16.56
CA SER A 193 5.54 -4.92 16.69
C SER A 193 5.28 -5.84 17.88
N LYS A 194 6.25 -6.65 18.32
CA LYS A 194 6.11 -7.66 19.37
C LYS A 194 6.94 -7.34 20.64
N GLY A 195 7.94 -6.47 20.53
CA GLY A 195 8.90 -6.17 21.61
C GLY A 195 8.47 -5.09 22.61
N GLY A 196 7.22 -4.63 22.55
CA GLY A 196 6.69 -3.61 23.48
C GLY A 196 6.90 -2.16 23.02
N TYR A 197 7.56 -1.92 21.88
CA TYR A 197 7.66 -0.58 21.28
C TYR A 197 6.29 -0.06 20.79
N ALA A 198 5.38 -0.95 20.49
CA ALA A 198 4.01 -0.66 20.07
C ALA A 198 3.01 -0.53 21.24
N ASP A 199 3.50 -0.38 22.49
CA ASP A 199 2.66 -0.16 23.66
C ASP A 199 1.77 1.08 23.47
N VAL A 200 0.48 0.91 23.68
CA VAL A 200 -0.53 1.95 23.43
C VAL A 200 -0.30 3.22 24.23
N HIS A 201 0.19 3.12 25.46
CA HIS A 201 0.49 4.28 26.30
C HIS A 201 1.73 5.03 25.81
N LEU A 202 2.76 4.32 25.33
CA LEU A 202 3.93 4.95 24.71
C LEU A 202 3.53 5.70 23.43
N VAL A 203 2.73 5.06 22.56
CA VAL A 203 2.24 5.67 21.32
C VAL A 203 1.43 6.92 21.62
N HIS A 204 0.56 6.88 22.62
CA HIS A 204 -0.22 8.04 23.04
C HIS A 204 0.66 9.17 23.58
N GLY A 205 1.67 8.85 24.41
CA GLY A 205 2.65 9.83 24.89
C GLY A 205 3.36 10.58 23.76
N TRP A 206 3.70 9.91 22.67
CA TRP A 206 4.27 10.56 21.47
C TRP A 206 3.26 11.47 20.77
N THR A 207 1.97 11.09 20.76
CA THR A 207 0.91 11.90 20.16
C THR A 207 0.68 13.18 20.96
N LEU A 208 0.73 13.11 22.29
CA LEU A 208 0.65 14.30 23.16
C LEU A 208 1.78 15.30 22.88
N GLY A 209 3.02 14.82 22.67
CA GLY A 209 4.14 15.68 22.28
C GLY A 209 3.91 16.46 20.97
N PHE A 210 3.15 15.92 20.02
CA PHE A 210 2.77 16.64 18.80
C PHE A 210 1.81 17.82 19.09
N ILE A 211 0.83 17.65 19.98
CA ILE A 211 -0.21 18.65 20.25
C ILE A 211 0.21 19.74 21.25
N GLU A 212 1.38 19.65 21.87
CA GLU A 212 1.94 20.72 22.73
C GLU A 212 2.25 21.98 21.93
N GLY A 213 2.49 21.87 20.61
CA GLY A 213 2.68 23.01 19.72
C GLY A 213 1.42 23.89 19.60
N GLU A 214 1.60 25.22 19.59
CA GLU A 214 0.48 26.19 19.53
C GLU A 214 -0.46 25.92 18.36
N LYS A 215 0.07 25.66 17.16
CA LYS A 215 -0.72 25.40 15.95
C LYS A 215 -1.47 24.06 15.96
N ALA A 216 -1.03 23.10 16.76
CA ALA A 216 -1.66 21.78 16.90
C ALA A 216 -2.66 21.73 18.07
N SER A 217 -2.83 22.83 18.81
CA SER A 217 -3.73 22.90 19.99
C SER A 217 -5.19 22.58 19.68
N LYS A 218 -5.64 22.80 18.43
CA LYS A 218 -6.98 22.42 17.95
C LYS A 218 -7.27 20.91 18.08
N TYR A 219 -6.27 20.06 18.08
CA TYR A 219 -6.42 18.60 18.21
C TYR A 219 -6.39 18.13 19.68
N ARG A 220 -6.19 19.05 20.65
CA ARG A 220 -6.04 18.74 22.08
C ARG A 220 -7.27 18.05 22.66
N GLU A 221 -8.47 18.46 22.25
CA GLU A 221 -9.69 17.85 22.74
C GLU A 221 -9.76 16.36 22.40
N MET A 222 -9.48 15.99 21.14
CA MET A 222 -9.47 14.59 20.73
C MET A 222 -8.39 13.78 21.46
N ALA A 223 -7.19 14.33 21.61
CA ALA A 223 -6.11 13.67 22.32
C ALA A 223 -6.42 13.50 23.82
N ASN A 224 -7.06 14.48 24.49
CA ASN A 224 -7.53 14.34 25.87
C ASN A 224 -8.57 13.22 26.01
N ARG A 225 -9.50 13.10 25.08
CA ARG A 225 -10.49 12.01 25.08
C ARG A 225 -9.84 10.62 24.89
N ILE A 226 -8.74 10.54 24.14
CA ILE A 226 -7.93 9.31 24.04
C ILE A 226 -7.26 9.02 25.41
N SER A 227 -6.71 10.06 26.09
CA SER A 227 -6.16 9.92 27.44
C SER A 227 -7.19 9.36 28.41
N ASP A 228 -8.39 9.97 28.45
CA ASP A 228 -9.49 9.53 29.34
C ASP A 228 -9.88 8.07 29.09
N ALA A 229 -9.92 7.65 27.81
CA ALA A 229 -10.21 6.25 27.46
C ALA A 229 -9.12 5.29 27.96
N LEU A 230 -7.84 5.64 27.80
CA LEU A 230 -6.71 4.84 28.29
C LEU A 230 -6.66 4.77 29.82
N ASP A 231 -6.94 5.88 30.50
CA ASP A 231 -7.00 5.94 31.96
C ASP A 231 -8.18 5.10 32.50
N PHE A 232 -9.34 5.13 31.83
CA PHE A 232 -10.46 4.25 32.14
C PHE A 232 -10.09 2.77 31.99
N MET A 233 -9.44 2.38 30.87
CA MET A 233 -8.98 1.01 30.67
C MET A 233 -8.02 0.56 31.77
N LYS A 234 -7.05 1.43 32.14
CA LYS A 234 -6.10 1.17 33.21
C LYS A 234 -6.81 1.01 34.58
N ALA A 235 -7.77 1.88 34.90
CA ALA A 235 -8.58 1.78 36.11
C ALA A 235 -9.44 0.51 36.15
N ALA A 236 -9.91 0.03 35.00
CA ALA A 236 -10.63 -1.24 34.87
C ALA A 236 -9.71 -2.48 34.92
N GLY A 237 -8.39 -2.31 35.14
CA GLY A 237 -7.42 -3.40 35.22
C GLY A 237 -6.83 -3.85 33.85
N LEU A 238 -7.23 -3.21 32.77
CA LEU A 238 -6.68 -3.46 31.45
C LEU A 238 -5.46 -2.55 31.22
N ASN A 239 -4.28 -3.07 31.50
CA ASN A 239 -3.02 -2.36 31.27
C ASN A 239 -2.01 -3.24 30.51
N SER A 240 -0.96 -2.63 29.99
CA SER A 240 0.05 -3.31 29.16
C SER A 240 0.86 -4.39 29.89
N HIS A 241 0.81 -4.46 31.24
CA HIS A 241 1.43 -5.54 31.98
C HIS A 241 0.55 -6.78 32.08
N VAL A 242 -0.77 -6.62 31.92
CA VAL A 242 -1.77 -7.70 32.04
C VAL A 242 -2.21 -8.18 30.66
N SER A 243 -2.37 -7.26 29.69
CA SER A 243 -2.83 -7.59 28.34
C SER A 243 -1.72 -7.39 27.30
N ASN A 244 -1.34 -8.48 26.63
CA ASN A 244 -0.35 -8.45 25.55
C ASN A 244 -0.88 -7.70 24.30
N GLU A 245 -2.20 -7.65 24.13
CA GLU A 245 -2.88 -6.94 23.05
C GLU A 245 -2.62 -5.43 23.08
N LEU A 246 -2.35 -4.87 24.28
CA LEU A 246 -2.00 -3.45 24.43
C LEU A 246 -0.53 -3.15 24.14
N ARG A 247 0.32 -4.17 24.00
CA ARG A 247 1.78 -4.06 23.76
C ARG A 247 2.20 -4.46 22.37
N THR A 248 1.35 -5.16 21.65
CA THR A 248 1.65 -5.72 20.33
C THR A 248 0.69 -5.22 19.29
N VAL A 249 1.16 -5.12 18.06
CA VAL A 249 0.32 -4.77 16.91
C VAL A 249 0.60 -5.73 15.75
N ASP A 250 -0.40 -5.91 14.90
CA ASP A 250 -0.16 -6.45 13.57
C ASP A 250 0.22 -5.30 12.64
N PHE A 251 1.34 -5.50 11.94
CA PHE A 251 1.86 -4.56 10.97
C PHE A 251 2.27 -5.32 9.71
N TYR A 252 1.74 -4.91 8.57
CA TYR A 252 1.98 -5.52 7.29
C TYR A 252 2.75 -4.57 6.38
N THR A 253 3.33 -5.10 5.30
CA THR A 253 4.05 -4.31 4.31
C THR A 253 3.46 -4.49 2.92
N SER A 254 3.65 -3.48 2.09
CA SER A 254 3.18 -3.47 0.71
C SER A 254 4.08 -2.63 -0.18
N HIS A 255 4.07 -2.93 -1.47
CA HIS A 255 4.79 -2.16 -2.49
C HIS A 255 4.13 -2.32 -3.87
N GLU A 256 4.51 -1.48 -4.83
CA GLU A 256 4.12 -1.65 -6.23
C GLU A 256 4.85 -2.87 -6.81
N GLY A 257 4.09 -3.85 -7.29
CA GLY A 257 4.65 -5.02 -7.96
C GLY A 257 5.12 -4.66 -9.37
N LEU A 258 6.10 -3.74 -9.49
CA LEU A 258 6.55 -3.18 -10.76
C LEU A 258 7.58 -4.05 -11.46
N LEU A 259 8.55 -4.59 -10.73
CA LEU A 259 9.66 -5.38 -11.26
C LEU A 259 9.32 -6.87 -11.16
N LEU A 260 8.68 -7.41 -12.20
CA LEU A 260 8.13 -8.77 -12.17
C LEU A 260 9.21 -9.86 -12.09
N GLU A 261 10.42 -9.61 -12.55
CA GLU A 261 11.57 -10.52 -12.34
C GLU A 261 11.84 -10.73 -10.86
N TYR A 262 11.80 -9.67 -10.05
CA TYR A 262 11.96 -9.74 -8.60
C TYR A 262 10.77 -10.44 -7.92
N GLU A 263 9.55 -10.10 -8.34
CA GLU A 263 8.33 -10.70 -7.80
C GLU A 263 8.26 -12.22 -8.09
N GLU A 264 8.50 -12.63 -9.33
CA GLU A 264 8.52 -14.03 -9.74
C GLU A 264 9.59 -14.83 -8.99
N ALA A 265 10.81 -14.26 -8.88
CA ALA A 265 11.92 -14.92 -8.19
C ALA A 265 11.62 -15.19 -6.71
N LEU A 266 10.80 -14.38 -6.06
CA LEU A 266 10.35 -14.56 -4.66
C LEU A 266 8.99 -15.27 -4.53
N THR A 267 8.33 -15.60 -5.63
CA THR A 267 7.04 -16.31 -5.61
C THR A 267 7.23 -17.78 -5.20
N ARG A 268 6.42 -18.23 -4.25
CA ARG A 268 6.46 -19.59 -3.68
C ARG A 268 5.08 -20.24 -3.69
N LEU A 269 5.05 -21.55 -3.88
CA LEU A 269 3.84 -22.33 -3.69
C LEU A 269 3.60 -22.53 -2.19
N ASP A 270 2.43 -22.10 -1.70
CA ASP A 270 2.02 -22.34 -0.31
C ASP A 270 1.64 -23.83 -0.15
N SER A 271 2.41 -24.56 0.63
CA SER A 271 2.19 -25.98 0.86
C SER A 271 0.87 -26.33 1.55
N THR A 272 0.23 -25.34 2.17
CA THR A 272 -1.06 -25.54 2.88
C THR A 272 -2.25 -25.43 1.92
N SER A 273 -2.22 -24.47 0.99
CA SER A 273 -3.35 -24.20 0.10
C SER A 273 -3.12 -24.63 -1.35
N GLY A 274 -1.90 -24.94 -1.74
CA GLY A 274 -1.53 -25.22 -3.13
C GLY A 274 -1.58 -23.97 -4.04
N LYS A 275 -1.77 -22.76 -3.48
CA LYS A 275 -1.84 -21.49 -4.23
C LYS A 275 -0.47 -20.78 -4.21
N TRP A 276 -0.19 -20.00 -5.24
CA TRP A 276 1.04 -19.20 -5.32
C TRP A 276 1.00 -17.96 -4.44
N LEU A 277 2.08 -17.70 -3.71
CA LEU A 277 2.29 -16.51 -2.85
C LEU A 277 3.40 -15.65 -3.44
N ALA A 278 3.13 -14.36 -3.69
CA ALA A 278 4.19 -13.37 -3.86
C ALA A 278 4.90 -13.17 -2.51
N GLY A 279 6.08 -13.75 -2.37
CA GLY A 279 6.84 -13.76 -1.11
C GLY A 279 7.60 -12.47 -0.82
N SER A 280 7.48 -11.45 -1.67
CA SER A 280 8.12 -10.13 -1.58
C SER A 280 7.44 -9.18 -0.59
N GLY A 281 6.14 -9.33 -0.34
CA GLY A 281 5.35 -8.47 0.54
C GLY A 281 4.00 -9.08 0.89
N HIS A 282 3.35 -8.55 1.93
CA HIS A 282 2.03 -9.06 2.36
C HIS A 282 0.93 -8.68 1.36
N MET A 283 1.03 -7.48 0.77
CA MET A 283 0.16 -6.94 -0.27
C MET A 283 1.01 -6.30 -1.36
N ILE A 284 0.67 -6.51 -2.61
CA ILE A 284 1.26 -5.81 -3.75
C ILE A 284 0.18 -5.02 -4.46
N TRP A 285 0.55 -3.93 -5.16
CA TRP A 285 -0.42 -3.21 -5.99
C TRP A 285 0.05 -3.04 -7.42
N ILE A 286 -0.92 -2.93 -8.31
CA ILE A 286 -0.74 -2.60 -9.72
C ILE A 286 -0.86 -1.07 -9.84
N GLY A 287 0.15 -0.45 -10.43
CA GLY A 287 0.20 0.99 -10.67
C GLY A 287 -0.78 1.44 -11.78
N ASP A 288 -1.07 2.74 -11.82
CA ASP A 288 -1.96 3.32 -12.82
C ASP A 288 -1.42 3.18 -14.26
N ARG A 289 -0.10 3.03 -14.43
CA ARG A 289 0.57 2.83 -15.73
C ARG A 289 0.74 1.37 -16.15
N THR A 290 0.46 0.42 -15.26
CA THR A 290 0.72 -1.02 -15.47
C THR A 290 -0.55 -1.88 -15.37
N ARG A 291 -1.73 -1.24 -15.35
CA ARG A 291 -3.03 -1.88 -15.12
C ARG A 291 -3.77 -2.30 -16.39
N GLN A 292 -3.09 -2.41 -17.53
CA GLN A 292 -3.72 -2.89 -18.76
C GLN A 292 -4.29 -4.30 -18.52
N PRO A 293 -5.59 -4.56 -18.83
CA PRO A 293 -6.20 -5.85 -18.53
C PRO A 293 -5.46 -7.05 -19.11
N GLU A 294 -4.83 -6.90 -20.29
CA GLU A 294 -4.06 -7.97 -20.94
C GLU A 294 -2.54 -7.89 -20.64
N GLY A 295 -2.13 -6.98 -19.73
CA GLY A 295 -0.73 -6.73 -19.43
C GLY A 295 -0.12 -7.71 -18.42
N ALA A 296 1.20 -7.80 -18.43
CA ALA A 296 1.99 -8.70 -17.61
C ALA A 296 1.74 -8.52 -16.09
N HIS A 297 1.61 -7.28 -15.61
CA HIS A 297 1.38 -7.01 -14.19
C HIS A 297 0.01 -7.49 -13.71
N VAL A 298 -1.03 -7.37 -14.54
CA VAL A 298 -2.37 -7.88 -14.23
C VAL A 298 -2.37 -9.41 -14.25
N ASP A 299 -1.72 -10.02 -15.24
CA ASP A 299 -1.57 -11.46 -15.33
C ASP A 299 -0.87 -12.03 -14.09
N TYR A 300 0.29 -11.48 -13.72
CA TYR A 300 1.01 -11.91 -12.52
C TYR A 300 0.16 -11.78 -11.24
N CYS A 301 -0.45 -10.61 -11.04
CA CYS A 301 -1.25 -10.34 -9.85
C CYS A 301 -2.54 -11.18 -9.78
N SER A 302 -3.06 -11.66 -10.90
CA SER A 302 -4.25 -12.52 -10.91
C SER A 302 -4.00 -13.90 -10.27
N GLY A 303 -2.79 -14.43 -10.41
CA GLY A 303 -2.47 -15.79 -9.96
C GLY A 303 -1.91 -15.92 -8.54
N VAL A 304 -1.52 -14.83 -7.88
CA VAL A 304 -1.00 -14.90 -6.50
C VAL A 304 -2.11 -14.73 -5.46
N LEU A 305 -1.97 -15.38 -4.31
CA LEU A 305 -2.99 -15.40 -3.24
C LEU A 305 -3.03 -14.13 -2.38
N ASN A 306 -2.02 -13.26 -2.49
CA ASN A 306 -1.91 -12.01 -1.73
C ASN A 306 -3.10 -11.09 -1.97
N PRO A 307 -3.50 -10.26 -1.01
CA PRO A 307 -4.33 -9.10 -1.31
C PRO A 307 -3.68 -8.22 -2.37
N ILE A 308 -4.47 -7.73 -3.34
CA ILE A 308 -4.00 -6.91 -4.44
C ILE A 308 -4.59 -5.51 -4.35
N GLY A 309 -3.75 -4.49 -4.50
CA GLY A 309 -4.17 -3.11 -4.75
C GLY A 309 -4.24 -2.82 -6.25
N LEU A 310 -5.18 -1.99 -6.66
CA LEU A 310 -5.29 -1.50 -8.04
C LEU A 310 -5.46 0.01 -8.05
N LYS A 311 -4.52 0.74 -8.64
CA LYS A 311 -4.64 2.19 -8.79
C LYS A 311 -5.71 2.55 -9.81
N CYS A 312 -6.65 3.39 -9.39
CA CYS A 312 -7.76 3.91 -10.20
C CYS A 312 -7.60 5.41 -10.37
N GLY A 313 -7.10 5.84 -11.51
CA GLY A 313 -6.92 7.25 -11.88
C GLY A 313 -7.95 7.73 -12.93
N PRO A 314 -7.85 8.99 -13.37
CA PRO A 314 -8.81 9.61 -14.32
C PRO A 314 -8.96 8.86 -15.65
N THR A 315 -7.94 8.10 -16.06
CA THR A 315 -7.93 7.32 -17.31
C THR A 315 -8.53 5.92 -17.18
N MET A 316 -9.07 5.54 -16.00
CA MET A 316 -9.76 4.27 -15.83
C MET A 316 -11.08 4.28 -16.59
N SER A 317 -11.23 3.45 -17.62
CA SER A 317 -12.50 3.25 -18.29
C SER A 317 -13.38 2.26 -17.51
N GLU A 318 -14.69 2.32 -17.72
CA GLU A 318 -15.64 1.39 -17.11
C GLU A 318 -15.42 -0.05 -17.58
N ASP A 319 -15.15 -0.23 -18.89
CA ASP A 319 -14.89 -1.54 -19.47
C ASP A 319 -13.58 -2.15 -18.97
N ASP A 320 -12.52 -1.34 -18.81
CA ASP A 320 -11.27 -1.83 -18.22
C ASP A 320 -11.47 -2.21 -16.76
N LEU A 321 -12.22 -1.41 -15.99
CA LEU A 321 -12.51 -1.73 -14.60
C LEU A 321 -13.25 -3.07 -14.48
N LYS A 322 -14.28 -3.33 -15.28
CA LYS A 322 -15.01 -4.61 -15.31
C LYS A 322 -14.08 -5.78 -15.60
N LYS A 323 -13.25 -5.68 -16.65
CA LYS A 323 -12.25 -6.72 -16.99
C LYS A 323 -11.25 -6.96 -15.86
N LEU A 324 -10.80 -5.90 -15.18
CA LEU A 324 -9.87 -6.01 -14.06
C LEU A 324 -10.52 -6.63 -12.82
N LEU A 325 -11.79 -6.35 -12.55
CA LEU A 325 -12.55 -7.00 -11.49
C LEU A 325 -12.65 -8.51 -11.73
N ASP A 326 -13.02 -8.91 -12.95
CA ASP A 326 -13.10 -10.32 -13.34
C ASP A 326 -11.76 -11.04 -13.24
N LYS A 327 -10.66 -10.42 -13.69
CA LYS A 327 -9.33 -11.05 -13.69
C LYS A 327 -8.68 -11.11 -12.30
N LEU A 328 -8.79 -10.05 -11.51
CA LEU A 328 -8.08 -9.94 -10.23
C LEU A 328 -8.86 -10.55 -9.05
N ASN A 329 -10.16 -10.69 -9.19
CA ASN A 329 -11.02 -11.27 -8.15
C ASN A 329 -12.16 -12.14 -8.72
N PRO A 330 -11.84 -13.18 -9.51
CA PRO A 330 -12.85 -14.00 -10.19
C PRO A 330 -13.78 -14.75 -9.22
N GLU A 331 -13.30 -15.07 -8.02
CA GLU A 331 -14.08 -15.73 -6.95
C GLU A 331 -14.90 -14.72 -6.13
N ASN A 332 -14.84 -13.44 -6.45
CA ASN A 332 -15.47 -12.33 -5.71
C ASN A 332 -15.17 -12.37 -4.20
N GLU A 333 -13.94 -12.74 -3.84
CA GLU A 333 -13.48 -12.93 -2.46
C GLU A 333 -13.31 -11.56 -1.78
N ALA A 334 -13.98 -11.34 -0.64
CA ALA A 334 -13.82 -10.13 0.14
C ALA A 334 -12.37 -9.98 0.67
N GLY A 335 -11.81 -8.77 0.60
CA GLY A 335 -10.44 -8.47 1.02
C GLY A 335 -9.37 -8.85 -0.01
N ARG A 336 -9.73 -9.48 -1.12
CA ARG A 336 -8.82 -9.79 -2.22
C ARG A 336 -8.37 -8.54 -2.97
N LEU A 337 -9.30 -7.68 -3.35
CA LEU A 337 -9.04 -6.52 -4.20
C LEU A 337 -9.34 -5.20 -3.47
N THR A 338 -8.34 -4.30 -3.47
CA THR A 338 -8.44 -2.93 -2.97
C THR A 338 -8.30 -1.96 -4.15
N LEU A 339 -9.34 -1.18 -4.42
CA LEU A 339 -9.32 -0.11 -5.41
C LEU A 339 -8.79 1.18 -4.77
N ILE A 340 -7.68 1.69 -5.30
CA ILE A 340 -6.95 2.83 -4.75
C ILE A 340 -7.24 4.05 -5.63
N ALA A 341 -8.25 4.84 -5.24
CA ALA A 341 -8.69 6.04 -5.95
C ALA A 341 -7.64 7.15 -5.88
N ARG A 342 -7.27 7.73 -7.04
CA ARG A 342 -6.23 8.76 -7.15
C ARG A 342 -6.54 9.77 -8.27
N PHE A 343 -7.39 10.73 -8.02
CA PHE A 343 -7.91 11.63 -9.06
C PHE A 343 -7.40 13.07 -8.94
N GLY A 344 -6.91 13.48 -7.77
CA GLY A 344 -6.64 14.86 -7.42
C GLY A 344 -7.89 15.60 -6.97
N ALA A 345 -7.70 16.64 -6.15
CA ALA A 345 -8.77 17.46 -5.58
C ALA A 345 -9.70 18.13 -6.60
N GLY A 346 -9.27 18.20 -7.86
CA GLY A 346 -10.11 18.77 -8.95
C GLY A 346 -10.86 17.71 -9.76
N GLY A 347 -10.56 16.39 -9.58
CA GLY A 347 -11.08 15.33 -10.44
C GLY A 347 -11.88 14.25 -9.70
N VAL A 348 -11.76 14.17 -8.38
CA VAL A 348 -12.40 13.08 -7.62
C VAL A 348 -13.93 13.10 -7.77
N GLY A 349 -14.55 14.28 -7.74
CA GLY A 349 -16.01 14.44 -7.89
C GLY A 349 -16.55 14.02 -9.27
N GLU A 350 -15.72 14.12 -10.32
CA GLU A 350 -16.11 13.71 -11.68
C GLU A 350 -15.94 12.19 -11.89
N HIS A 351 -14.84 11.63 -11.39
CA HIS A 351 -14.46 10.27 -11.77
C HIS A 351 -14.89 9.19 -10.79
N LEU A 352 -14.87 9.46 -9.49
CA LEU A 352 -15.14 8.43 -8.48
C LEU A 352 -16.57 7.90 -8.49
N PRO A 353 -17.64 8.73 -8.58
CA PRO A 353 -19.03 8.22 -8.58
C PRO A 353 -19.28 7.22 -9.71
N ARG A 354 -18.75 7.49 -10.90
CA ARG A 354 -18.85 6.62 -12.06
C ARG A 354 -18.25 5.23 -11.80
N LEU A 355 -17.07 5.18 -11.21
CA LEU A 355 -16.41 3.89 -10.91
C LEU A 355 -17.08 3.15 -9.76
N ILE A 356 -17.60 3.85 -8.75
CA ILE A 356 -18.41 3.25 -7.67
C ILE A 356 -19.63 2.55 -8.28
N LYS A 357 -20.34 3.22 -9.18
CA LYS A 357 -21.53 2.66 -9.83
C LYS A 357 -21.19 1.40 -10.64
N VAL A 358 -20.08 1.40 -11.39
CA VAL A 358 -19.60 0.20 -12.10
C VAL A 358 -19.40 -0.97 -11.15
N VAL A 359 -18.76 -0.74 -10.01
CA VAL A 359 -18.50 -1.80 -9.00
C VAL A 359 -19.81 -2.32 -8.39
N GLN A 360 -20.76 -1.42 -8.08
CA GLN A 360 -22.06 -1.78 -7.54
C GLN A 360 -22.88 -2.61 -8.56
N GLU A 361 -22.94 -2.18 -9.82
CA GLU A 361 -23.63 -2.90 -10.91
C GLU A 361 -22.98 -4.26 -11.21
N HIS A 362 -21.65 -4.35 -11.07
CA HIS A 362 -20.91 -5.60 -11.25
C HIS A 362 -21.09 -6.57 -10.05
N GLY A 363 -21.47 -6.06 -8.88
CA GLY A 363 -21.63 -6.85 -7.66
C GLY A 363 -20.32 -7.30 -7.01
N SER A 364 -19.22 -6.58 -7.25
CA SER A 364 -17.90 -6.96 -6.75
C SER A 364 -17.65 -6.57 -5.32
N ASN A 365 -17.08 -7.50 -4.55
CA ASN A 365 -16.54 -7.24 -3.22
C ASN A 365 -15.15 -6.59 -3.34
N VAL A 366 -15.09 -5.28 -3.13
CA VAL A 366 -13.84 -4.52 -3.14
C VAL A 366 -13.71 -3.66 -1.90
N LEU A 367 -12.48 -3.33 -1.55
CA LEU A 367 -12.17 -2.29 -0.57
C LEU A 367 -11.81 -0.99 -1.32
N TRP A 368 -12.47 0.12 -1.01
CA TRP A 368 -12.11 1.42 -1.54
C TRP A 368 -11.15 2.17 -0.61
N THR A 369 -10.08 2.73 -1.15
CA THR A 369 -9.14 3.60 -0.44
C THR A 369 -8.83 4.86 -1.22
N CYS A 370 -8.56 5.98 -0.52
CA CYS A 370 -8.14 7.24 -1.10
C CYS A 370 -6.63 7.36 -1.14
N ASP A 371 -6.05 7.61 -2.32
CA ASP A 371 -4.68 8.08 -2.51
C ASP A 371 -4.70 9.55 -2.94
N PRO A 372 -4.66 10.49 -2.02
CA PRO A 372 -4.73 11.91 -2.33
C PRO A 372 -3.36 12.49 -2.69
N MET A 373 -2.34 11.63 -2.86
CA MET A 373 -0.97 12.08 -3.10
C MET A 373 -0.68 12.26 -4.59
N HIS A 374 -0.94 11.21 -5.38
CA HIS A 374 -0.48 11.15 -6.77
C HIS A 374 -1.25 12.06 -7.74
N GLY A 375 -2.48 12.47 -7.40
CA GLY A 375 -3.27 13.44 -8.18
C GLY A 375 -2.96 14.91 -7.86
N ASN A 376 -2.26 15.20 -6.75
CA ASN A 376 -2.05 16.56 -6.23
C ASN A 376 -0.58 17.03 -6.30
N THR A 377 0.27 16.35 -7.08
CA THR A 377 1.66 16.77 -7.27
C THR A 377 1.73 17.91 -8.26
N ILE A 378 2.31 19.04 -7.84
CA ILE A 378 2.56 20.23 -8.66
C ILE A 378 4.06 20.57 -8.67
N LYS A 379 4.44 21.46 -9.57
CA LYS A 379 5.78 22.08 -9.58
C LYS A 379 5.67 23.45 -8.94
N SER A 380 6.47 23.72 -7.89
CA SER A 380 6.52 25.01 -7.21
C SER A 380 7.18 26.08 -8.05
N SER A 381 7.07 27.33 -7.62
CA SER A 381 7.77 28.46 -8.21
C SER A 381 9.31 28.33 -8.14
N SER A 382 9.82 27.65 -7.11
CA SER A 382 11.25 27.33 -6.93
C SER A 382 11.73 26.13 -7.76
N GLY A 383 10.83 25.46 -8.51
CA GLY A 383 11.14 24.35 -9.39
C GLY A 383 11.07 22.96 -8.75
N TYR A 384 10.89 22.86 -7.43
CA TYR A 384 10.68 21.61 -6.74
C TYR A 384 9.28 21.04 -7.02
N LYS A 385 9.15 19.71 -7.05
CA LYS A 385 7.85 19.08 -6.95
C LYS A 385 7.35 19.24 -5.50
N THR A 386 6.07 19.52 -5.35
CA THR A 386 5.43 19.60 -4.02
C THR A 386 3.98 19.15 -4.10
N ARG A 387 3.36 18.99 -2.94
CA ARG A 387 1.92 18.73 -2.79
C ARG A 387 1.36 19.71 -1.76
N PRO A 388 0.42 20.58 -2.14
CA PRO A 388 -0.26 21.42 -1.17
C PRO A 388 -1.08 20.55 -0.21
N PHE A 389 -0.85 20.68 1.09
CA PHE A 389 -1.56 19.90 2.12
C PHE A 389 -3.07 20.06 2.03
N ASP A 390 -3.55 21.28 1.72
CA ASP A 390 -4.98 21.57 1.58
C ASP A 390 -5.60 20.82 0.38
N SER A 391 -4.85 20.61 -0.71
CA SER A 391 -5.32 19.82 -1.85
C SER A 391 -5.41 18.33 -1.48
N VAL A 392 -4.44 17.83 -0.73
CA VAL A 392 -4.46 16.46 -0.20
C VAL A 392 -5.68 16.23 0.69
N LEU A 393 -5.92 17.16 1.64
CA LEU A 393 -7.07 17.10 2.53
C LEU A 393 -8.40 17.22 1.78
N LYS A 394 -8.48 18.10 0.77
CA LYS A 394 -9.68 18.28 -0.02
C LYS A 394 -10.07 16.99 -0.74
N GLU A 395 -9.13 16.29 -1.40
CA GLU A 395 -9.43 15.03 -2.07
C GLU A 395 -9.92 13.97 -1.08
N VAL A 396 -9.33 13.90 0.12
CA VAL A 396 -9.79 12.98 1.17
C VAL A 396 -11.24 13.29 1.55
N ARG A 397 -11.58 14.55 1.84
CA ARG A 397 -12.95 14.95 2.21
C ARG A 397 -13.96 14.62 1.12
N GLU A 398 -13.67 14.98 -0.11
CA GLU A 398 -14.54 14.69 -1.25
C GLU A 398 -14.71 13.17 -1.45
N PHE A 399 -13.66 12.37 -1.25
CA PHE A 399 -13.75 10.90 -1.29
C PHE A 399 -14.75 10.37 -0.25
N PHE A 400 -14.68 10.83 1.00
CA PHE A 400 -15.62 10.43 2.06
C PHE A 400 -17.05 10.85 1.77
N GLN A 401 -17.25 12.10 1.31
CA GLN A 401 -18.57 12.65 0.97
C GLN A 401 -19.23 11.88 -0.18
N ILE A 402 -18.47 11.55 -1.22
CA ILE A 402 -18.95 10.77 -2.36
C ILE A 402 -19.38 9.37 -1.93
N HIS A 403 -18.57 8.67 -1.14
CA HIS A 403 -18.93 7.35 -0.64
C HIS A 403 -20.19 7.39 0.24
N SER A 404 -20.35 8.43 1.06
CA SER A 404 -21.56 8.65 1.84
C SER A 404 -22.78 8.89 0.94
N ALA A 405 -22.66 9.69 -0.12
CA ALA A 405 -23.73 9.96 -1.06
C ALA A 405 -24.15 8.74 -1.90
N GLU A 406 -23.16 7.90 -2.29
CA GLU A 406 -23.39 6.68 -3.07
C GLU A 406 -23.75 5.46 -2.20
N GLY A 407 -23.86 5.62 -0.88
CA GLY A 407 -24.19 4.52 0.05
C GLY A 407 -23.11 3.43 0.10
N THR A 408 -21.85 3.77 -0.11
CA THR A 408 -20.70 2.85 -0.08
C THR A 408 -19.74 3.21 1.05
N ILE A 409 -18.73 2.34 1.29
CA ILE A 409 -17.83 2.47 2.44
C ILE A 409 -16.49 3.04 2.01
N PRO A 410 -16.06 4.22 2.56
CA PRO A 410 -14.70 4.73 2.42
C PRO A 410 -13.76 3.96 3.35
N GLY A 411 -13.29 2.79 2.91
CA GLY A 411 -12.68 1.79 3.78
C GLY A 411 -11.22 2.04 4.13
N GLY A 412 -10.56 3.09 3.58
CA GLY A 412 -9.17 3.36 3.92
C GLY A 412 -8.53 4.54 3.22
N VAL A 413 -7.25 4.76 3.56
CA VAL A 413 -6.39 5.79 2.97
C VAL A 413 -5.02 5.23 2.61
N HIS A 414 -4.37 5.83 1.60
CA HIS A 414 -3.08 5.43 1.06
C HIS A 414 -2.17 6.66 0.88
N PHE A 415 -1.17 6.83 1.74
CA PHE A 415 -0.34 8.04 1.81
C PHE A 415 1.12 7.79 1.45
N GLU A 416 1.75 8.77 0.78
CA GLU A 416 3.22 8.88 0.71
C GLU A 416 3.70 9.78 1.85
N MET A 417 4.41 9.19 2.81
CA MET A 417 4.84 9.84 4.04
C MET A 417 6.16 9.29 4.55
N THR A 418 6.78 10.04 5.44
CA THR A 418 7.99 9.62 6.16
C THR A 418 7.89 9.99 7.63
N GLY A 419 8.61 9.25 8.48
CA GLY A 419 8.77 9.61 9.89
C GLY A 419 9.70 10.79 10.14
N GLN A 420 10.39 11.26 9.10
CA GLN A 420 11.34 12.36 9.18
C GLN A 420 10.65 13.72 9.08
N ASP A 421 11.37 14.76 9.51
CA ASP A 421 10.91 16.15 9.46
C ASP A 421 11.36 16.82 8.15
N VAL A 422 10.86 16.28 7.00
CA VAL A 422 11.13 16.82 5.67
C VAL A 422 10.24 18.03 5.35
N THR A 423 10.67 18.84 4.37
CA THR A 423 9.94 20.00 3.84
C THR A 423 9.52 19.80 2.39
N GLU A 424 8.97 18.62 2.03
CA GLU A 424 8.66 18.24 0.65
C GLU A 424 7.25 18.66 0.22
N CYS A 425 6.29 18.73 1.16
CA CYS A 425 4.91 19.17 0.93
C CYS A 425 4.66 20.52 1.59
N THR A 426 3.99 21.44 0.89
CA THR A 426 3.66 22.77 1.42
C THR A 426 2.42 22.74 2.32
N GLY A 427 2.33 23.68 3.27
CA GLY A 427 1.20 23.80 4.21
C GLY A 427 1.32 22.92 5.45
N GLY A 428 0.17 22.57 6.01
CA GLY A 428 0.06 21.83 7.26
C GLY A 428 0.38 22.68 8.50
N VAL A 429 0.34 22.07 9.69
CA VAL A 429 0.52 22.72 10.98
C VAL A 429 1.83 23.51 11.10
N ARG A 430 2.89 23.08 10.41
CA ARG A 430 4.17 23.79 10.35
C ARG A 430 4.21 24.92 9.33
N ALA A 431 3.18 25.08 8.50
CA ALA A 431 3.06 26.10 7.48
C ALA A 431 4.29 26.17 6.54
N VAL A 432 4.72 25.02 6.02
CA VAL A 432 5.82 24.93 5.05
C VAL A 432 5.45 25.75 3.81
N THR A 433 6.33 26.67 3.42
CA THR A 433 6.16 27.53 2.22
C THR A 433 7.03 27.03 1.07
N ASP A 434 6.85 27.62 -0.12
CA ASP A 434 7.70 27.31 -1.30
C ASP A 434 9.18 27.59 -1.06
N GLU A 435 9.50 28.64 -0.25
CA GLU A 435 10.88 28.98 0.11
C GLU A 435 11.54 27.93 1.01
N ASN A 436 10.71 27.27 1.85
CA ASN A 436 11.21 26.24 2.78
C ASN A 436 11.44 24.89 2.13
N LEU A 437 10.96 24.65 0.90
CA LEU A 437 11.08 23.34 0.25
C LEU A 437 12.54 22.84 0.17
N SER A 438 13.49 23.74 -0.08
CA SER A 438 14.92 23.39 -0.19
C SER A 438 15.58 23.03 1.14
N ASP A 439 14.98 23.35 2.31
CA ASP A 439 15.62 23.18 3.62
C ASP A 439 15.89 21.71 3.93
N ARG A 440 14.93 20.83 3.66
CA ARG A 440 15.01 19.38 3.91
C ARG A 440 14.23 18.58 2.83
N TYR A 441 14.59 18.77 1.58
CA TYR A 441 14.01 18.04 0.45
C TYR A 441 14.83 16.79 0.18
N HIS A 442 14.41 15.65 0.72
CA HIS A 442 15.21 14.41 0.72
C HIS A 442 14.71 13.36 -0.28
N THR A 443 13.52 13.52 -0.84
CA THR A 443 13.00 12.53 -1.78
C THR A 443 13.77 12.52 -3.10
N ALA A 444 14.04 11.33 -3.61
CA ALA A 444 14.58 11.13 -4.95
C ALA A 444 13.48 11.08 -6.04
N CYS A 445 12.21 11.01 -5.66
CA CYS A 445 11.08 10.82 -6.57
C CYS A 445 9.99 11.88 -6.38
N ASP A 446 8.95 11.55 -5.62
CA ASP A 446 7.82 12.45 -5.39
C ASP A 446 7.75 12.87 -3.91
N PRO A 447 7.24 14.09 -3.62
CA PRO A 447 7.24 14.67 -2.28
C PRO A 447 6.38 13.85 -1.29
N ARG A 448 6.86 13.73 -0.06
CA ARG A 448 6.22 13.00 1.03
C ARG A 448 5.71 13.95 2.11
N LEU A 449 4.63 13.58 2.78
CA LEU A 449 4.22 14.22 4.02
C LEU A 449 5.27 13.94 5.10
N ASN A 450 5.64 14.96 5.88
CA ASN A 450 6.46 14.77 7.08
C ASN A 450 5.64 14.21 8.24
N ALA A 451 6.31 13.85 9.34
CA ALA A 451 5.65 13.28 10.52
C ALA A 451 4.51 14.16 11.07
N SER A 452 4.71 15.47 11.13
CA SER A 452 3.69 16.42 11.62
C SER A 452 2.48 16.52 10.71
N GLN A 453 2.69 16.62 9.40
CA GLN A 453 1.62 16.65 8.39
C GLN A 453 0.85 15.33 8.36
N SER A 454 1.54 14.21 8.50
CA SER A 454 0.91 12.88 8.54
C SER A 454 -0.01 12.73 9.75
N LEU A 455 0.43 13.16 10.92
CA LEU A 455 -0.38 13.09 12.14
C LEU A 455 -1.55 14.10 12.09
N GLU A 456 -1.33 15.31 11.59
CA GLU A 456 -2.41 16.28 11.35
C GLU A 456 -3.48 15.70 10.43
N LEU A 457 -3.07 15.09 9.32
CA LEU A 457 -4.00 14.45 8.39
C LEU A 457 -4.80 13.32 9.05
N ALA A 458 -4.19 12.54 9.95
CA ALA A 458 -4.89 11.49 10.70
C ALA A 458 -6.01 12.05 11.60
N PHE A 459 -5.78 13.19 12.26
CA PHE A 459 -6.83 13.87 13.04
C PHE A 459 -7.98 14.33 12.14
N LEU A 460 -7.67 14.92 10.99
CA LEU A 460 -8.69 15.41 10.05
C LEU A 460 -9.49 14.26 9.41
N VAL A 461 -8.83 13.15 9.05
CA VAL A 461 -9.51 11.93 8.58
C VAL A 461 -10.39 11.34 9.69
N ALA A 462 -9.95 11.37 10.95
CA ALA A 462 -10.75 10.90 12.07
C ALA A 462 -12.04 11.74 12.27
N GLU A 463 -11.97 13.05 12.03
CA GLU A 463 -13.16 13.93 12.03
C GLU A 463 -14.15 13.54 10.92
N GLU A 464 -13.68 13.28 9.69
CA GLU A 464 -14.51 12.83 8.57
C GLU A 464 -15.17 11.46 8.86
N LEU A 465 -14.42 10.51 9.45
CA LEU A 465 -14.95 9.21 9.86
C LEU A 465 -16.06 9.34 10.92
N VAL A 466 -15.91 10.27 11.88
CA VAL A 466 -16.96 10.57 12.86
C VAL A 466 -18.19 11.16 12.17
N ALA A 467 -18.01 12.07 11.23
CA ALA A 467 -19.10 12.72 10.50
C ALA A 467 -19.89 11.70 9.65
N CYS A 468 -19.21 10.85 8.89
CA CYS A 468 -19.82 9.79 8.09
C CYS A 468 -20.66 8.82 8.96
N ARG A 469 -20.13 8.43 10.11
CA ARG A 469 -20.85 7.54 11.02
C ARG A 469 -22.10 8.17 11.60
N ASN A 470 -22.06 9.45 11.98
CA ASN A 470 -23.22 10.16 12.53
C ASN A 470 -24.30 10.37 11.45
N GLY A 471 -23.92 10.70 10.21
CA GLY A 471 -24.85 10.76 9.09
C GLY A 471 -25.54 9.43 8.77
N ASN A 472 -24.81 8.32 8.86
CA ASN A 472 -25.38 6.97 8.69
C ASN A 472 -26.38 6.60 9.82
N ILE A 473 -26.15 7.05 11.06
CA ILE A 473 -27.07 6.84 12.18
C ILE A 473 -28.37 7.62 11.97
N GLU A 474 -28.31 8.86 11.49
CA GLU A 474 -29.48 9.65 11.18
C GLU A 474 -30.31 9.04 10.02
N HIS A 475 -29.65 8.47 9.01
CA HIS A 475 -30.33 7.78 7.90
C HIS A 475 -31.01 6.48 8.34
N GLN A 476 -30.37 5.68 9.23
CA GLN A 476 -30.96 4.44 9.77
C GLN A 476 -32.09 4.71 10.78
N ALA A 477 -32.11 5.87 11.43
CA ALA A 477 -33.19 6.26 12.33
C ALA A 477 -34.39 6.88 11.60
N ALA A 478 -34.22 7.23 10.32
CA ALA A 478 -35.27 7.83 9.46
C ALA A 478 -35.98 6.80 8.56
N VAL A 479 -35.55 5.52 8.56
CA VAL A 479 -36.17 4.38 7.87
C VAL A 479 -36.82 3.45 8.91
#